data_6c9b80cb6173af1251b6c73206e80016
#
_entry.id   6c9b80cb6173af1251b6c73206e80016
#
_cell.length_a   1.000
_cell.length_b   1.000
_cell.length_c   1.000
_cell.angle_alpha   90.00
_cell.angle_beta   90.00
_cell.angle_gamma   90.00
#
_symmetry.space_group_name_H-M   'P 1'
#
loop_
_entity.id
_entity.type
_entity.pdbx_description
1 polymer ?
#
loop_
_entity_poly.entity_id
_entity_poly.type
_entity_poly.pdbx_seq_one_letter_code
_entity_poly.pdbx_strand_id
1 'polypeptide(L)'
;KSKNKKQDQIQEVVASIPEEELRGIVMSLAQQDPSFCNTLLTKYGPRDPMLLVRLEKEVDEIGWRHSDRSGFVDYEEAYDYACELQDILYEHVPELIGRHCLKEAMELTGYVFHEIGTRDMDDSDGGTMEVAGACYEMWRRILDASDEKEEEEMIRWFQEHRRGNVLDYLQDVMEEFMISEFGNVELLHEQLRELDRQIRELEQSADGDWYAGYQCEGAVMHRIGIMERLGYSRQEIRAYRDQYRQFSGVRMREVQEYLRDGNYDKAVEVLKESKELDKDRQGLVQDHSQKLIEIYEKTGDKTAYKKELVWNIFHCGQSGLERLLKLKKVCTEQEWNGYREKYLGQAGREP
;
A
#
# COMPACT_ATOMS: atom_id res chain seq x y z
N LYS A 1 -1.92 -2.67 33.45
CA LYS A 1 -1.81 -2.04 34.80
C LYS A 1 -0.35 -1.93 35.31
N SER A 2 0.60 -2.76 34.89
CA SER A 2 2.01 -2.72 35.32
C SER A 2 2.83 -1.66 34.54
N LYS A 3 2.58 -1.44 33.24
CA LYS A 3 3.28 -0.43 32.43
C LYS A 3 3.01 1.00 32.91
N ASN A 4 1.76 1.35 33.24
CA ASN A 4 1.42 2.68 33.76
C ASN A 4 2.15 3.01 35.06
N LYS A 5 2.25 2.04 35.98
CA LYS A 5 2.88 2.25 37.28
C LYS A 5 4.38 2.55 37.20
N LYS A 6 5.07 1.95 36.22
CA LYS A 6 6.49 2.19 35.95
C LYS A 6 6.70 3.58 35.30
N GLN A 7 5.77 4.00 34.45
CA GLN A 7 5.80 5.28 33.78
C GLN A 7 5.55 6.45 34.75
N ASP A 8 4.58 6.29 35.67
CA ASP A 8 4.30 7.24 36.74
C ASP A 8 5.51 7.41 37.67
N GLN A 9 6.18 6.31 38.05
CA GLN A 9 7.40 6.36 38.86
C GLN A 9 8.56 7.09 38.16
N ILE A 10 8.73 6.88 36.85
CA ILE A 10 9.77 7.58 36.09
C ILE A 10 9.48 9.09 36.05
N GLN A 11 8.24 9.48 35.86
CA GLN A 11 7.85 10.89 35.86
C GLN A 11 8.14 11.57 37.21
N GLU A 12 7.81 10.91 38.32
CA GLU A 12 8.10 11.45 39.67
C GLU A 12 9.61 11.59 39.90
N VAL A 13 10.41 10.61 39.50
CA VAL A 13 11.88 10.65 39.62
C VAL A 13 12.45 11.78 38.78
N VAL A 14 12.06 11.87 37.49
CA VAL A 14 12.55 12.93 36.59
C VAL A 14 12.17 14.32 37.10
N ALA A 15 10.96 14.49 37.64
CA ALA A 15 10.52 15.77 38.21
C ALA A 15 11.29 16.18 39.49
N SER A 16 11.92 15.21 40.18
CA SER A 16 12.70 15.45 41.39
C SER A 16 14.18 15.78 41.10
N ILE A 17 14.67 15.60 39.89
CA ILE A 17 16.07 15.85 39.51
C ILE A 17 16.30 17.37 39.39
N PRO A 18 17.33 17.96 40.04
CA PRO A 18 17.69 19.35 39.84
C PRO A 18 17.96 19.68 38.37
N GLU A 19 17.57 20.83 37.88
CA GLU A 19 17.66 21.26 36.49
C GLU A 19 19.09 21.11 35.91
N GLU A 20 20.11 21.49 36.67
CA GLU A 20 21.51 21.35 36.25
C GLU A 20 21.95 19.89 36.10
N GLU A 21 21.51 19.02 37.00
CA GLU A 21 21.77 17.58 36.89
C GLU A 21 21.05 16.98 35.72
N LEU A 22 19.79 17.35 35.49
CA LEU A 22 18.99 16.92 34.33
C LEU A 22 19.65 17.33 33.03
N ARG A 23 20.16 18.55 32.92
CA ARG A 23 20.95 19.03 31.75
C ARG A 23 22.21 18.19 31.55
N GLY A 24 22.90 17.84 32.62
CA GLY A 24 24.09 16.98 32.57
C GLY A 24 23.76 15.57 32.06
N ILE A 25 22.66 15.00 32.51
CA ILE A 25 22.19 13.68 32.04
C ILE A 25 21.83 13.74 30.54
N VAL A 26 21.07 14.76 30.11
CA VAL A 26 20.70 14.93 28.69
C VAL A 26 21.93 15.10 27.81
N MET A 27 22.93 15.90 28.24
CA MET A 27 24.19 16.06 27.51
C MET A 27 24.98 14.75 27.42
N SER A 28 25.03 13.99 28.49
CA SER A 28 25.70 12.69 28.50
C SER A 28 25.04 11.67 27.58
N LEU A 29 23.72 11.62 27.58
CA LEU A 29 22.95 10.75 26.68
C LEU A 29 23.20 11.15 25.22
N ALA A 30 23.11 12.44 24.88
CA ALA A 30 23.35 12.93 23.53
C ALA A 30 24.79 12.64 23.01
N GLN A 31 25.78 12.54 23.92
CA GLN A 31 27.14 12.17 23.54
C GLN A 31 27.33 10.67 23.30
N GLN A 32 26.50 9.83 23.93
CA GLN A 32 26.60 8.37 23.88
C GLN A 32 25.65 7.76 22.83
N ASP A 33 24.57 8.43 22.53
CA ASP A 33 23.52 7.98 21.63
C ASP A 33 23.31 8.98 20.48
N PRO A 34 23.80 8.65 19.26
CA PRO A 34 23.64 9.52 18.09
C PRO A 34 22.18 9.76 17.69
N SER A 35 21.28 8.77 17.86
CA SER A 35 19.85 8.92 17.57
C SER A 35 19.21 9.92 18.49
N PHE A 36 19.44 9.80 19.80
CA PHE A 36 18.99 10.79 20.76
C PHE A 36 19.56 12.20 20.50
N CYS A 37 20.82 12.28 20.08
CA CYS A 37 21.43 13.55 19.67
C CYS A 37 20.69 14.15 18.46
N ASN A 38 20.40 13.35 17.43
CA ASN A 38 19.66 13.79 16.26
C ASN A 38 18.25 14.29 16.63
N THR A 39 17.54 13.58 17.50
CA THR A 39 16.24 14.02 18.04
C THR A 39 16.31 15.39 18.70
N LEU A 40 17.30 15.62 19.56
CA LEU A 40 17.49 16.92 20.20
C LEU A 40 17.78 18.04 19.18
N LEU A 41 18.63 17.74 18.19
CA LEU A 41 19.00 18.71 17.16
C LEU A 41 17.83 19.01 16.22
N THR A 42 17.05 18.00 15.84
CA THR A 42 15.86 18.19 15.03
C THR A 42 14.85 19.07 15.76
N LYS A 43 14.65 18.83 17.04
CA LYS A 43 13.61 19.49 17.82
C LYS A 43 14.00 20.90 18.32
N TYR A 44 15.22 21.07 18.77
CA TYR A 44 15.68 22.28 19.47
C TYR A 44 16.91 22.95 18.88
N GLY A 45 17.62 22.28 17.95
CA GLY A 45 18.84 22.78 17.36
C GLY A 45 18.62 23.98 16.42
N PRO A 46 19.65 24.79 16.11
CA PRO A 46 19.57 25.76 15.02
C PRO A 46 19.36 25.04 13.67
N ARG A 47 19.00 25.80 12.63
CA ARG A 47 19.03 25.25 11.26
C ARG A 47 20.46 24.83 10.94
N ASP A 48 20.65 23.53 10.69
CA ASP A 48 21.96 22.93 10.44
C ASP A 48 21.91 22.14 9.14
N PRO A 49 22.63 22.55 8.09
CA PRO A 49 22.67 21.84 6.82
C PRO A 49 23.14 20.37 6.93
N MET A 50 23.87 20.06 8.01
CA MET A 50 24.37 18.69 8.26
C MET A 50 23.35 17.80 8.98
N LEU A 51 22.20 18.32 9.39
CA LEU A 51 21.17 17.54 10.07
C LEU A 51 20.63 16.44 9.15
N LEU A 52 20.26 16.79 7.92
CA LEU A 52 19.78 15.81 6.94
C LEU A 52 20.79 14.69 6.71
N VAL A 53 22.06 15.03 6.49
CA VAL A 53 23.13 14.03 6.28
C VAL A 53 23.27 13.07 7.47
N ARG A 54 23.04 13.58 8.70
CA ARG A 54 23.07 12.71 9.90
C ARG A 54 21.85 11.80 9.98
N LEU A 55 20.66 12.29 9.60
CA LEU A 55 19.44 11.49 9.57
C LEU A 55 19.49 10.43 8.48
N GLU A 56 19.98 10.77 7.29
CA GLU A 56 20.22 9.78 6.21
C GLU A 56 21.20 8.68 6.67
N LYS A 57 22.27 9.07 7.34
CA LYS A 57 23.22 8.11 7.91
C LYS A 57 22.58 7.20 8.98
N GLU A 58 21.66 7.73 9.78
CA GLU A 58 20.90 6.94 10.76
C GLU A 58 20.01 5.90 10.07
N VAL A 59 19.35 6.28 8.97
CA VAL A 59 18.59 5.36 8.11
C VAL A 59 19.50 4.24 7.57
N ASP A 60 20.68 4.59 7.05
CA ASP A 60 21.67 3.60 6.59
C ASP A 60 22.10 2.64 7.73
N GLU A 61 22.37 3.19 8.92
CA GLU A 61 22.77 2.40 10.09
C GLU A 61 21.67 1.42 10.55
N ILE A 62 20.39 1.82 10.43
CA ILE A 62 19.25 0.92 10.66
C ILE A 62 19.30 -0.22 9.64
N GLY A 63 19.39 0.09 8.35
CA GLY A 63 19.48 -0.91 7.29
C GLY A 63 20.61 -1.90 7.48
N TRP A 64 21.80 -1.44 7.86
CA TRP A 64 22.96 -2.31 8.14
C TRP A 64 22.80 -3.14 9.40
N ARG A 65 22.14 -2.63 10.43
CA ARG A 65 21.94 -3.32 11.71
C ARG A 65 21.06 -4.57 11.57
N HIS A 66 20.01 -4.46 10.75
CA HIS A 66 19.05 -5.54 10.51
C HIS A 66 19.42 -6.45 9.35
N SER A 67 20.47 -6.15 8.61
CA SER A 67 20.92 -6.98 7.49
C SER A 67 21.98 -8.00 7.91
N ASP A 68 21.98 -9.13 7.25
CA ASP A 68 23.09 -10.09 7.31
C ASP A 68 24.32 -9.58 6.54
N ARG A 69 25.37 -10.42 6.45
CA ARG A 69 26.62 -10.06 5.74
C ARG A 69 26.45 -9.85 4.23
N SER A 70 25.37 -10.32 3.64
CA SER A 70 25.04 -10.12 2.23
C SER A 70 24.22 -8.85 2.00
N GLY A 71 23.70 -8.22 3.04
CA GLY A 71 22.81 -7.06 2.98
C GLY A 71 21.32 -7.44 2.95
N PHE A 72 20.98 -8.73 3.13
CA PHE A 72 19.62 -9.22 3.18
C PHE A 72 19.03 -9.09 4.59
N VAL A 73 17.78 -8.62 4.71
CA VAL A 73 17.01 -8.57 5.96
C VAL A 73 16.11 -9.80 6.01
N ASP A 74 16.36 -10.70 6.97
CA ASP A 74 15.57 -11.90 7.12
C ASP A 74 14.23 -11.66 7.83
N TYR A 75 13.37 -12.68 7.82
CA TYR A 75 12.02 -12.61 8.40
C TYR A 75 12.01 -12.19 9.88
N GLU A 76 12.99 -12.62 10.68
CA GLU A 76 13.03 -12.33 12.11
C GLU A 76 13.34 -10.85 12.38
N GLU A 77 14.12 -10.21 11.52
CA GLU A 77 14.53 -8.81 11.62
C GLU A 77 13.60 -7.85 10.85
N ALA A 78 12.84 -8.33 9.85
CA ALA A 78 12.05 -7.52 8.93
C ALA A 78 11.03 -6.60 9.64
N TYR A 79 10.37 -7.10 10.67
CA TYR A 79 9.40 -6.31 11.44
C TYR A 79 10.06 -5.18 12.22
N ASP A 80 11.15 -5.47 12.94
CA ASP A 80 11.86 -4.45 13.74
C ASP A 80 12.51 -3.41 12.82
N TYR A 81 13.06 -3.84 11.68
CA TYR A 81 13.57 -2.96 10.64
C TYR A 81 12.52 -1.98 10.13
N ALA A 82 11.33 -2.47 9.74
CA ALA A 82 10.24 -1.62 9.28
C ALA A 82 9.76 -0.65 10.37
N CYS A 83 9.69 -1.10 11.64
CA CYS A 83 9.33 -0.25 12.76
C CYS A 83 10.35 0.88 12.99
N GLU A 84 11.65 0.59 12.98
CA GLU A 84 12.68 1.60 13.18
C GLU A 84 12.69 2.65 12.06
N LEU A 85 12.46 2.25 10.80
CA LEU A 85 12.30 3.21 9.69
C LEU A 85 11.07 4.11 9.86
N GLN A 86 9.95 3.56 10.35
CA GLN A 86 8.76 4.35 10.67
C GLN A 86 9.02 5.32 11.82
N ASP A 87 9.76 4.90 12.85
CA ASP A 87 10.12 5.75 13.98
C ASP A 87 10.91 6.98 13.51
N ILE A 88 11.87 6.84 12.60
CA ILE A 88 12.59 7.98 11.98
C ILE A 88 11.60 8.97 11.35
N LEU A 89 10.62 8.46 10.58
CA LEU A 89 9.63 9.31 9.92
C LEU A 89 8.77 10.07 10.94
N TYR A 90 8.19 9.35 11.91
CA TYR A 90 7.27 9.93 12.88
C TYR A 90 7.94 10.82 13.91
N GLU A 91 9.22 10.62 14.19
CA GLU A 91 9.97 11.44 15.12
C GLU A 91 10.49 12.74 14.49
N HIS A 92 11.07 12.64 13.28
CA HIS A 92 11.79 13.78 12.69
C HIS A 92 10.96 14.60 11.71
N VAL A 93 10.15 13.99 10.86
CA VAL A 93 9.43 14.72 9.80
C VAL A 93 8.44 15.74 10.36
N PRO A 94 7.61 15.44 11.37
CA PRO A 94 6.71 16.43 11.97
C PRO A 94 7.44 17.63 12.59
N GLU A 95 8.61 17.41 13.19
CA GLU A 95 9.42 18.48 13.77
C GLU A 95 10.05 19.36 12.68
N LEU A 96 10.50 18.76 11.57
CA LEU A 96 10.99 19.51 10.41
C LEU A 96 9.86 20.36 9.78
N ILE A 97 8.66 19.80 9.64
CA ILE A 97 7.47 20.53 9.17
C ILE A 97 7.15 21.69 10.12
N GLY A 98 7.09 21.43 11.43
CA GLY A 98 6.83 22.47 12.45
C GLY A 98 7.81 23.63 12.43
N ARG A 99 9.04 23.40 11.94
CA ARG A 99 10.09 24.40 11.75
C ARG A 99 10.16 24.98 10.34
N HIS A 100 9.22 24.62 9.48
CA HIS A 100 9.18 25.01 8.07
C HIS A 100 10.46 24.65 7.31
N CYS A 101 11.02 23.47 7.62
CA CYS A 101 12.13 22.84 6.90
C CYS A 101 11.58 21.78 5.94
N LEU A 102 10.66 22.21 5.04
CA LEU A 102 9.88 21.29 4.21
C LEU A 102 10.74 20.54 3.19
N LYS A 103 11.81 21.17 2.71
CA LYS A 103 12.76 20.52 1.80
C LYS A 103 13.47 19.34 2.49
N GLU A 104 13.99 19.58 3.69
CA GLU A 104 14.66 18.56 4.49
C GLU A 104 13.68 17.43 4.88
N ALA A 105 12.43 17.78 5.20
CA ALA A 105 11.36 16.81 5.47
C ALA A 105 11.09 15.93 4.25
N MET A 106 11.02 16.52 3.05
CA MET A 106 10.80 15.82 1.79
C MET A 106 11.94 14.88 1.43
N GLU A 107 13.18 15.38 1.53
CA GLU A 107 14.39 14.60 1.24
C GLU A 107 14.51 13.41 2.19
N LEU A 108 14.30 13.59 3.50
CA LEU A 108 14.34 12.50 4.47
C LEU A 108 13.27 11.45 4.19
N THR A 109 12.04 11.88 3.91
CA THR A 109 10.94 10.95 3.59
C THR A 109 11.25 10.16 2.33
N GLY A 110 11.79 10.82 1.30
CA GLY A 110 12.22 10.18 0.05
C GLY A 110 13.38 9.21 0.27
N TYR A 111 14.31 9.54 1.17
CA TYR A 111 15.44 8.67 1.50
C TYR A 111 14.97 7.37 2.18
N VAL A 112 14.07 7.46 3.17
CA VAL A 112 13.47 6.27 3.82
C VAL A 112 12.68 5.43 2.81
N PHE A 113 11.92 6.08 1.94
CA PHE A 113 11.16 5.38 0.88
C PHE A 113 12.09 4.63 -0.09
N HIS A 114 13.22 5.24 -0.48
CA HIS A 114 14.23 4.60 -1.32
C HIS A 114 14.91 3.45 -0.58
N GLU A 115 15.25 3.61 0.68
CA GLU A 115 15.91 2.58 1.50
C GLU A 115 15.04 1.32 1.57
N ILE A 116 13.76 1.45 1.95
CA ILE A 116 12.85 0.31 2.03
C ILE A 116 12.53 -0.28 0.65
N GLY A 117 12.55 0.54 -0.40
CA GLY A 117 12.25 0.12 -1.77
C GLY A 117 13.39 -0.54 -2.53
N THR A 118 14.60 -0.50 -1.98
CA THR A 118 15.80 -1.09 -2.62
C THR A 118 16.47 -2.16 -1.76
N ARG A 119 16.11 -2.26 -0.49
CA ARG A 119 16.65 -3.27 0.42
C ARG A 119 16.07 -4.65 0.10
N ASP A 120 16.96 -5.62 -0.10
CA ASP A 120 16.58 -7.02 -0.28
C ASP A 120 16.18 -7.61 1.09
N MET A 121 14.91 -8.05 1.22
CA MET A 121 14.34 -8.50 2.49
C MET A 121 13.26 -9.56 2.31
N ASP A 122 12.99 -10.33 3.35
CA ASP A 122 11.80 -11.18 3.46
C ASP A 122 10.59 -10.32 3.89
N ASP A 123 9.78 -9.90 2.91
CA ASP A 123 8.61 -9.05 3.12
C ASP A 123 7.30 -9.86 3.32
N SER A 124 7.38 -11.07 3.84
CA SER A 124 6.21 -11.96 4.03
C SER A 124 5.12 -11.36 4.90
N ASP A 125 5.47 -10.45 5.82
CA ASP A 125 4.52 -9.74 6.70
C ASP A 125 4.09 -8.36 6.17
N GLY A 126 4.59 -7.91 5.01
CA GLY A 126 4.18 -6.67 4.35
C GLY A 126 4.78 -5.39 4.95
N GLY A 127 5.90 -5.48 5.65
CA GLY A 127 6.59 -4.33 6.27
C GLY A 127 6.96 -3.24 5.27
N THR A 128 7.31 -3.60 4.05
CA THR A 128 7.61 -2.65 2.96
C THR A 128 6.43 -1.71 2.69
N MET A 129 5.22 -2.24 2.59
CA MET A 129 4.02 -1.42 2.36
C MET A 129 3.61 -0.60 3.58
N GLU A 130 3.92 -1.05 4.79
CA GLU A 130 3.68 -0.27 6.01
C GLU A 130 4.57 0.97 6.06
N VAL A 131 5.88 0.84 5.73
CA VAL A 131 6.80 1.98 5.64
C VAL A 131 6.43 2.90 4.48
N ALA A 132 6.05 2.36 3.32
CA ALA A 132 5.58 3.16 2.19
C ALA A 132 4.32 3.97 2.53
N GLY A 133 3.39 3.39 3.30
CA GLY A 133 2.21 4.07 3.82
C GLY A 133 2.56 5.21 4.78
N ALA A 134 3.57 5.02 5.65
CA ALA A 134 4.09 6.07 6.52
C ALA A 134 4.73 7.22 5.70
N CYS A 135 5.49 6.90 4.65
CA CYS A 135 6.04 7.91 3.75
C CYS A 135 4.93 8.70 3.04
N TYR A 136 3.87 8.03 2.56
CA TYR A 136 2.70 8.68 1.97
C TYR A 136 2.06 9.67 2.95
N GLU A 137 1.88 9.28 4.20
CA GLU A 137 1.34 10.16 5.24
C GLU A 137 2.24 11.38 5.47
N MET A 138 3.56 11.19 5.53
CA MET A 138 4.50 12.31 5.71
C MET A 138 4.49 13.24 4.50
N TRP A 139 4.51 12.75 3.28
CA TRP A 139 4.39 13.58 2.07
C TRP A 139 3.11 14.41 2.06
N ARG A 140 1.98 13.83 2.49
CA ARG A 140 0.73 14.55 2.61
C ARG A 140 0.81 15.68 3.64
N ARG A 141 1.40 15.42 4.81
CA ARG A 141 1.61 16.46 5.84
C ARG A 141 2.55 17.58 5.36
N ILE A 142 3.56 17.24 4.58
CA ILE A 142 4.47 18.23 3.95
C ILE A 142 3.67 19.09 2.97
N LEU A 143 2.87 18.45 2.11
CA LEU A 143 2.02 19.16 1.14
C LEU A 143 1.01 20.07 1.82
N ASP A 144 0.35 19.62 2.89
CA ASP A 144 -0.58 20.42 3.68
C ASP A 144 0.07 21.68 4.32
N ALA A 145 1.38 21.64 4.53
CA ALA A 145 2.17 22.75 5.08
C ALA A 145 2.86 23.62 4.02
N SER A 146 2.82 23.21 2.74
CA SER A 146 3.51 23.85 1.63
C SER A 146 2.73 25.03 1.08
N ASP A 147 3.44 26.07 0.64
CA ASP A 147 2.90 27.08 -0.25
C ASP A 147 2.92 26.62 -1.72
N GLU A 148 2.37 27.44 -2.64
CA GLU A 148 2.27 27.10 -4.07
C GLU A 148 3.65 26.81 -4.70
N LYS A 149 4.68 27.52 -4.30
CA LYS A 149 6.04 27.33 -4.81
C LYS A 149 6.67 26.03 -4.27
N GLU A 150 6.45 25.73 -3.01
CA GLU A 150 6.93 24.50 -2.37
C GLU A 150 6.20 23.28 -2.91
N GLU A 151 4.88 23.40 -3.20
CA GLU A 151 4.13 22.37 -3.93
C GLU A 151 4.73 22.11 -5.32
N GLU A 152 5.07 23.16 -6.10
CA GLU A 152 5.75 22.98 -7.39
C GLU A 152 7.13 22.30 -7.26
N GLU A 153 7.87 22.61 -6.19
CA GLU A 153 9.16 21.95 -5.91
C GLU A 153 8.96 20.46 -5.56
N MET A 154 7.93 20.14 -4.79
CA MET A 154 7.53 18.78 -4.45
C MET A 154 7.09 17.99 -5.69
N ILE A 155 6.27 18.57 -6.57
CA ILE A 155 5.88 17.97 -7.85
C ILE A 155 7.11 17.62 -8.69
N ARG A 156 8.08 18.54 -8.83
CA ARG A 156 9.32 18.29 -9.58
C ARG A 156 10.11 17.13 -8.98
N TRP A 157 10.23 17.09 -7.66
CA TRP A 157 10.91 16.01 -6.98
C TRP A 157 10.28 14.63 -7.31
N PHE A 158 8.94 14.52 -7.25
CA PHE A 158 8.23 13.29 -7.63
C PHE A 158 8.45 12.92 -9.10
N GLN A 159 8.43 13.89 -10.01
CA GLN A 159 8.68 13.65 -11.43
C GLN A 159 10.09 13.10 -11.70
N GLU A 160 11.10 13.57 -10.96
CA GLU A 160 12.48 13.13 -11.08
C GLU A 160 12.72 11.74 -10.49
N HIS A 161 12.01 11.38 -9.40
CA HIS A 161 12.26 10.15 -8.63
C HIS A 161 11.27 9.01 -8.93
N ARG A 162 10.23 9.23 -9.71
CA ARG A 162 9.16 8.24 -9.97
C ARG A 162 9.58 7.03 -10.80
N ARG A 163 10.77 6.99 -11.41
CA ARG A 163 11.19 5.91 -12.32
C ARG A 163 12.49 5.26 -11.89
N GLY A 164 12.44 3.93 -11.77
CA GLY A 164 13.65 3.10 -11.88
C GLY A 164 14.47 2.91 -10.62
N ASN A 165 14.04 3.42 -9.46
CA ASN A 165 14.87 3.39 -8.25
C ASN A 165 14.29 2.58 -7.09
N VAL A 166 13.08 2.02 -7.22
CA VAL A 166 12.41 1.21 -6.18
C VAL A 166 11.66 0.05 -6.81
N LEU A 167 11.17 -0.89 -5.99
CA LEU A 167 10.31 -1.99 -6.42
C LEU A 167 9.07 -1.48 -7.15
N ASP A 168 8.61 -2.20 -8.17
CA ASP A 168 7.53 -1.77 -9.08
C ASP A 168 6.25 -1.36 -8.32
N TYR A 169 5.83 -2.12 -7.30
CA TYR A 169 4.63 -1.82 -6.52
C TYR A 169 4.77 -0.57 -5.61
N LEU A 170 5.99 -0.15 -5.29
CA LEU A 170 6.24 1.12 -4.60
C LEU A 170 6.20 2.32 -5.56
N GLN A 171 6.53 2.12 -6.83
CA GLN A 171 6.29 3.16 -7.84
C GLN A 171 4.80 3.50 -7.92
N ASP A 172 3.92 2.50 -7.81
CA ASP A 172 2.47 2.71 -7.77
C ASP A 172 2.05 3.63 -6.60
N VAL A 173 2.69 3.53 -5.43
CA VAL A 173 2.43 4.41 -4.29
C VAL A 173 2.79 5.87 -4.60
N MET A 174 3.94 6.11 -5.25
CA MET A 174 4.34 7.45 -5.68
C MET A 174 3.39 8.02 -6.73
N GLU A 175 3.01 7.21 -7.71
CA GLU A 175 2.09 7.63 -8.77
C GLU A 175 0.69 7.90 -8.21
N GLU A 176 0.21 7.08 -7.27
CA GLU A 176 -1.05 7.33 -6.57
C GLU A 176 -1.01 8.65 -5.79
N PHE A 177 0.09 8.94 -5.09
CA PHE A 177 0.27 10.22 -4.40
C PHE A 177 0.19 11.39 -5.38
N MET A 178 0.93 11.32 -6.49
CA MET A 178 0.93 12.37 -7.51
C MET A 178 -0.46 12.62 -8.09
N ILE A 179 -1.22 11.56 -8.34
CA ILE A 179 -2.57 11.64 -8.89
C ILE A 179 -3.56 12.12 -7.83
N SER A 180 -3.43 11.65 -6.59
CA SER A 180 -4.47 11.84 -5.58
C SER A 180 -4.33 13.13 -4.79
N GLU A 181 -3.13 13.62 -4.58
CA GLU A 181 -2.90 14.74 -3.67
C GLU A 181 -2.62 16.06 -4.39
N PHE A 182 -1.86 16.08 -5.49
CA PHE A 182 -1.61 17.33 -6.20
C PHE A 182 -2.85 17.84 -6.95
N GLY A 183 -3.27 19.08 -6.66
CA GLY A 183 -4.45 19.72 -7.25
C GLY A 183 -4.22 20.38 -8.62
N ASN A 184 -3.00 20.40 -9.13
CA ASN A 184 -2.64 21.13 -10.35
C ASN A 184 -3.20 20.48 -11.62
N VAL A 185 -4.22 21.11 -12.23
CA VAL A 185 -4.91 20.63 -13.44
C VAL A 185 -3.97 20.50 -14.65
N GLU A 186 -3.00 21.40 -14.78
CA GLU A 186 -2.03 21.37 -15.89
C GLU A 186 -1.11 20.16 -15.78
N LEU A 187 -0.66 19.86 -14.56
CA LEU A 187 0.10 18.64 -14.27
C LEU A 187 -0.68 17.37 -14.59
N LEU A 188 -1.96 17.30 -14.19
CA LEU A 188 -2.81 16.16 -14.50
C LEU A 188 -2.98 15.96 -16.02
N HIS A 189 -3.10 17.02 -16.78
CA HIS A 189 -3.14 16.94 -18.25
C HIS A 189 -1.80 16.50 -18.85
N GLU A 190 -0.68 16.90 -18.27
CA GLU A 190 0.64 16.46 -18.72
C GLU A 190 0.84 14.96 -18.45
N GLN A 191 0.48 14.51 -17.26
CA GLN A 191 0.51 13.08 -16.90
C GLN A 191 -0.40 12.25 -17.80
N LEU A 192 -1.59 12.77 -18.16
CA LEU A 192 -2.50 12.11 -19.11
C LEU A 192 -1.81 11.86 -20.46
N ARG A 193 -1.11 12.88 -21.00
CA ARG A 193 -0.38 12.74 -22.26
C ARG A 193 0.77 11.73 -22.18
N GLU A 194 1.46 11.71 -21.05
CA GLU A 194 2.56 10.77 -20.83
C GLU A 194 2.04 9.33 -20.72
N LEU A 195 0.95 9.11 -19.96
CA LEU A 195 0.29 7.80 -19.86
C LEU A 195 -0.24 7.32 -21.22
N ASP A 196 -0.80 8.23 -22.02
CA ASP A 196 -1.24 7.91 -23.40
C ASP A 196 -0.08 7.43 -24.29
N ARG A 197 1.12 7.97 -24.08
CA ARG A 197 2.32 7.52 -24.80
C ARG A 197 2.78 6.15 -24.29
N GLN A 198 2.87 6.00 -22.98
CA GLN A 198 3.31 4.75 -22.33
C GLN A 198 2.38 3.58 -22.67
N ILE A 199 1.07 3.78 -22.62
CA ILE A 199 0.09 2.75 -22.96
C ILE A 199 0.28 2.29 -24.42
N ARG A 200 0.45 3.23 -25.37
CA ARG A 200 0.70 2.85 -26.78
C ARG A 200 1.99 2.06 -26.98
N GLU A 201 3.06 2.41 -26.27
CA GLU A 201 4.33 1.68 -26.33
C GLU A 201 4.19 0.26 -25.75
N LEU A 202 3.48 0.13 -24.62
CA LEU A 202 3.22 -1.16 -23.99
C LEU A 202 2.29 -2.06 -24.83
N GLU A 203 1.26 -1.49 -25.47
CA GLU A 203 0.39 -2.23 -26.40
C GLU A 203 1.14 -2.82 -27.59
N GLN A 204 2.16 -2.10 -28.10
CA GLN A 204 2.99 -2.58 -29.19
C GLN A 204 3.97 -3.69 -28.77
N SER A 205 4.34 -3.73 -27.49
CA SER A 205 5.28 -4.69 -26.91
C SER A 205 4.58 -5.92 -26.33
N ALA A 206 3.26 -5.86 -26.13
CA ALA A 206 2.51 -6.84 -25.33
C ALA A 206 2.20 -8.17 -26.03
N ASP A 207 2.60 -8.39 -27.29
CA ASP A 207 2.39 -9.65 -28.01
C ASP A 207 3.18 -10.80 -27.33
N GLY A 208 2.59 -11.35 -26.25
CA GLY A 208 3.10 -12.51 -25.50
C GLY A 208 3.94 -12.19 -24.26
N ASP A 209 4.14 -10.93 -23.91
CA ASP A 209 4.84 -10.53 -22.68
C ASP A 209 3.84 -10.25 -21.55
N TRP A 210 3.80 -11.15 -20.56
CA TRP A 210 2.96 -11.00 -19.36
C TRP A 210 3.28 -9.72 -18.58
N TYR A 211 4.57 -9.34 -18.51
CA TYR A 211 5.01 -8.17 -17.75
C TYR A 211 4.55 -6.87 -18.41
N ALA A 212 4.66 -6.77 -19.75
CA ALA A 212 4.14 -5.63 -20.49
C ALA A 212 2.60 -5.49 -20.33
N GLY A 213 1.88 -6.60 -20.28
CA GLY A 213 0.44 -6.62 -20.01
C GLY A 213 0.10 -6.08 -18.61
N TYR A 214 0.86 -6.47 -17.60
CA TYR A 214 0.67 -5.99 -16.23
C TYR A 214 0.96 -4.48 -16.10
N GLN A 215 2.05 -4.00 -16.70
CA GLN A 215 2.38 -2.59 -16.72
C GLN A 215 1.33 -1.76 -17.48
N CYS A 216 0.79 -2.29 -18.58
CA CYS A 216 -0.26 -1.64 -19.34
C CYS A 216 -1.55 -1.50 -18.51
N GLU A 217 -1.95 -2.55 -17.78
CA GLU A 217 -3.09 -2.48 -16.85
C GLU A 217 -2.90 -1.37 -15.80
N GLY A 218 -1.73 -1.28 -15.17
CA GLY A 218 -1.37 -0.23 -14.23
C GLY A 218 -1.50 1.16 -14.84
N ALA A 219 -0.89 1.39 -16.00
CA ALA A 219 -0.96 2.69 -16.70
C ALA A 219 -2.40 3.08 -17.08
N VAL A 220 -3.23 2.12 -17.53
CA VAL A 220 -4.65 2.33 -17.83
C VAL A 220 -5.43 2.71 -16.56
N MET A 221 -5.17 2.04 -15.45
CA MET A 221 -5.82 2.34 -14.17
C MET A 221 -5.46 3.74 -13.65
N HIS A 222 -4.20 4.13 -13.75
CA HIS A 222 -3.76 5.49 -13.40
C HIS A 222 -4.43 6.54 -14.29
N ARG A 223 -4.51 6.28 -15.59
CA ARG A 223 -5.20 7.18 -16.53
C ARG A 223 -6.67 7.38 -16.18
N ILE A 224 -7.37 6.32 -15.80
CA ILE A 224 -8.76 6.40 -15.33
C ILE A 224 -8.86 7.28 -14.07
N GLY A 225 -7.94 7.12 -13.11
CA GLY A 225 -7.87 7.96 -11.91
C GLY A 225 -7.72 9.45 -12.23
N ILE A 226 -6.84 9.80 -13.18
CA ILE A 226 -6.66 11.19 -13.63
C ILE A 226 -7.92 11.73 -14.33
N MET A 227 -8.58 10.93 -15.18
CA MET A 227 -9.83 11.33 -15.83
C MET A 227 -10.91 11.69 -14.80
N GLU A 228 -11.02 10.90 -13.72
CA GLU A 228 -11.96 11.17 -12.63
C GLU A 228 -11.64 12.50 -11.93
N ARG A 229 -10.38 12.76 -11.65
CA ARG A 229 -9.94 14.02 -11.01
C ARG A 229 -10.14 15.24 -11.90
N LEU A 230 -9.93 15.10 -13.19
CA LEU A 230 -10.20 16.15 -14.17
C LEU A 230 -11.69 16.37 -14.43
N GLY A 231 -12.58 15.60 -13.80
CA GLY A 231 -14.01 15.74 -13.91
C GLY A 231 -14.59 15.25 -15.24
N TYR A 232 -13.94 14.30 -15.91
CA TYR A 232 -14.51 13.64 -17.07
C TYR A 232 -15.85 13.01 -16.73
N SER A 233 -16.79 13.06 -17.66
CA SER A 233 -18.11 12.48 -17.45
C SER A 233 -18.04 10.96 -17.27
N ARG A 234 -18.99 10.40 -16.52
CA ARG A 234 -19.12 8.93 -16.37
C ARG A 234 -19.19 8.21 -17.72
N GLN A 235 -19.74 8.87 -18.76
CA GLN A 235 -19.85 8.29 -20.08
C GLN A 235 -18.48 8.22 -20.79
N GLU A 236 -17.63 9.24 -20.66
CA GLU A 236 -16.28 9.26 -21.23
C GLU A 236 -15.38 8.23 -20.53
N ILE A 237 -15.42 8.17 -19.20
CA ILE A 237 -14.65 7.19 -18.44
C ILE A 237 -15.08 5.76 -18.79
N ARG A 238 -16.40 5.53 -18.94
CA ARG A 238 -16.90 4.21 -19.34
C ARG A 238 -16.46 3.85 -20.76
N ALA A 239 -16.55 4.76 -21.71
CA ALA A 239 -16.11 4.52 -23.08
C ALA A 239 -14.61 4.20 -23.17
N TYR A 240 -13.81 4.80 -22.28
CA TYR A 240 -12.40 4.48 -22.16
C TYR A 240 -12.18 3.09 -21.55
N ARG A 241 -12.84 2.77 -20.45
CA ARG A 241 -12.78 1.43 -19.81
C ARG A 241 -13.20 0.29 -20.75
N ASP A 242 -14.19 0.53 -21.59
CA ASP A 242 -14.69 -0.48 -22.53
C ASP A 242 -13.61 -0.92 -23.55
N GLN A 243 -12.60 -0.07 -23.83
CA GLN A 243 -11.46 -0.40 -24.68
C GLN A 243 -10.45 -1.33 -23.98
N TYR A 244 -10.42 -1.34 -22.66
CA TYR A 244 -9.46 -2.07 -21.83
C TYR A 244 -10.11 -3.15 -20.97
N ARG A 245 -11.22 -3.69 -21.43
CA ARG A 245 -12.04 -4.67 -20.71
C ARG A 245 -11.34 -6.03 -20.51
N GLN A 246 -10.25 -6.29 -21.23
CA GLN A 246 -9.36 -7.45 -21.03
C GLN A 246 -8.65 -7.41 -19.66
N PHE A 247 -8.47 -6.25 -19.05
CA PHE A 247 -7.80 -6.10 -17.77
C PHE A 247 -8.76 -6.31 -16.60
N SER A 248 -8.34 -7.16 -15.64
CA SER A 248 -9.15 -7.49 -14.47
C SER A 248 -9.36 -6.28 -13.56
N GLY A 249 -8.34 -5.46 -13.33
CA GLY A 249 -8.44 -4.24 -12.51
C GLY A 249 -9.48 -3.25 -13.03
N VAL A 250 -9.55 -3.08 -14.37
CA VAL A 250 -10.54 -2.18 -15.00
C VAL A 250 -11.97 -2.69 -14.72
N ARG A 251 -12.23 -3.99 -14.87
CA ARG A 251 -13.54 -4.59 -14.56
C ARG A 251 -13.87 -4.51 -13.07
N MET A 252 -12.87 -4.72 -12.21
CA MET A 252 -13.06 -4.65 -10.76
C MET A 252 -13.40 -3.24 -10.27
N ARG A 253 -12.85 -2.20 -10.92
CA ARG A 253 -13.23 -0.80 -10.63
C ARG A 253 -14.69 -0.55 -10.99
N GLU A 254 -15.16 -1.09 -12.11
CA GLU A 254 -16.59 -1.02 -12.50
C GLU A 254 -17.48 -1.75 -11.48
N VAL A 255 -17.07 -2.92 -10.99
CA VAL A 255 -17.77 -3.65 -9.92
C VAL A 255 -17.88 -2.79 -8.66
N GLN A 256 -16.79 -2.15 -8.24
CA GLN A 256 -16.78 -1.29 -7.05
C GLN A 256 -17.73 -0.09 -7.19
N GLU A 257 -17.81 0.52 -8.38
CA GLU A 257 -18.77 1.59 -8.66
C GLU A 257 -20.21 1.12 -8.53
N TYR A 258 -20.56 -0.02 -9.14
CA TYR A 258 -21.89 -0.59 -9.01
C TYR A 258 -22.25 -0.95 -7.58
N LEU A 259 -21.30 -1.45 -6.79
CA LEU A 259 -21.49 -1.73 -5.37
C LEU A 259 -21.73 -0.46 -4.54
N ARG A 260 -21.00 0.63 -4.83
CA ARG A 260 -21.22 1.95 -4.19
C ARG A 260 -22.59 2.53 -4.53
N ASP A 261 -23.01 2.37 -5.78
CA ASP A 261 -24.33 2.82 -6.26
C ASP A 261 -25.49 1.87 -5.83
N GLY A 262 -25.18 0.76 -5.12
CA GLY A 262 -26.17 -0.24 -4.70
C GLY A 262 -26.73 -1.10 -5.84
N ASN A 263 -26.10 -1.07 -7.01
CA ASN A 263 -26.52 -1.81 -8.19
C ASN A 263 -25.89 -3.21 -8.23
N TYR A 264 -26.34 -4.08 -7.33
CA TYR A 264 -25.79 -5.42 -7.16
C TYR A 264 -25.97 -6.30 -8.40
N ASP A 265 -27.06 -6.14 -9.16
CA ASP A 265 -27.32 -6.95 -10.36
C ASP A 265 -26.23 -6.73 -11.41
N LYS A 266 -25.88 -5.46 -11.68
CA LYS A 266 -24.80 -5.13 -12.62
C LYS A 266 -23.41 -5.56 -12.11
N ALA A 267 -23.15 -5.41 -10.81
CA ALA A 267 -21.92 -5.91 -10.22
C ALA A 267 -21.77 -7.44 -10.43
N VAL A 268 -22.86 -8.19 -10.25
CA VAL A 268 -22.91 -9.63 -10.49
C VAL A 268 -22.68 -9.97 -11.96
N GLU A 269 -23.24 -9.21 -12.90
CA GLU A 269 -23.03 -9.41 -14.34
C GLU A 269 -21.54 -9.27 -14.69
N VAL A 270 -20.89 -8.19 -14.25
CA VAL A 270 -19.45 -7.94 -14.50
C VAL A 270 -18.58 -9.00 -13.86
N LEU A 271 -18.89 -9.45 -12.63
CA LEU A 271 -18.13 -10.51 -11.98
C LEU A 271 -18.25 -11.86 -12.68
N LYS A 272 -19.44 -12.19 -13.21
CA LYS A 272 -19.63 -13.42 -14.02
C LYS A 272 -18.85 -13.35 -15.32
N GLU A 273 -18.89 -12.22 -16.01
CA GLU A 273 -18.05 -11.97 -17.19
C GLU A 273 -16.55 -12.11 -16.86
N SER A 274 -16.11 -11.53 -15.74
CA SER A 274 -14.72 -11.61 -15.29
C SER A 274 -14.27 -13.05 -15.02
N LYS A 275 -15.12 -13.91 -14.46
CA LYS A 275 -14.81 -15.33 -14.28
C LYS A 275 -14.55 -16.05 -15.60
N GLU A 276 -15.27 -15.69 -16.67
CA GLU A 276 -15.09 -16.29 -17.98
C GLU A 276 -13.82 -15.75 -18.68
N LEU A 277 -13.56 -14.44 -18.57
CA LEU A 277 -12.40 -13.80 -19.19
C LEU A 277 -11.09 -14.25 -18.53
N ASP A 278 -11.10 -14.43 -17.20
CA ASP A 278 -9.92 -14.78 -16.41
C ASP A 278 -9.83 -16.30 -16.13
N LYS A 279 -10.57 -17.16 -16.83
CA LYS A 279 -10.69 -18.61 -16.56
C LYS A 279 -9.36 -19.35 -16.44
N ASP A 280 -8.32 -18.87 -17.13
CA ASP A 280 -6.97 -19.44 -17.11
C ASP A 280 -6.10 -18.89 -15.94
N ARG A 281 -6.64 -17.95 -15.15
CA ARG A 281 -5.99 -17.30 -14.00
C ARG A 281 -6.74 -17.66 -12.71
N GLN A 282 -6.44 -18.82 -12.14
CA GLN A 282 -7.19 -19.40 -11.02
C GLN A 282 -7.34 -18.46 -9.82
N GLY A 283 -6.32 -17.66 -9.46
CA GLY A 283 -6.39 -16.68 -8.38
C GLY A 283 -7.47 -15.63 -8.62
N LEU A 284 -7.50 -15.02 -9.81
CA LEU A 284 -8.51 -14.01 -10.16
C LEU A 284 -9.93 -14.60 -10.15
N VAL A 285 -10.09 -15.80 -10.69
CA VAL A 285 -11.39 -16.50 -10.70
C VAL A 285 -11.89 -16.78 -9.29
N GLN A 286 -10.98 -17.12 -8.37
CA GLN A 286 -11.29 -17.31 -6.95
C GLN A 286 -11.75 -16.00 -6.31
N ASP A 287 -11.08 -14.88 -6.58
CA ASP A 287 -11.43 -13.56 -6.04
C ASP A 287 -12.80 -13.10 -6.57
N HIS A 288 -13.06 -13.28 -7.86
CA HIS A 288 -14.37 -12.96 -8.45
C HIS A 288 -15.49 -13.81 -7.83
N SER A 289 -15.23 -15.10 -7.61
CA SER A 289 -16.18 -16.01 -6.96
C SER A 289 -16.42 -15.59 -5.49
N GLN A 290 -15.39 -15.21 -4.76
CA GLN A 290 -15.53 -14.73 -3.40
C GLN A 290 -16.41 -13.47 -3.32
N LYS A 291 -16.21 -12.52 -4.23
CA LYS A 291 -17.04 -11.31 -4.30
C LYS A 291 -18.50 -11.61 -4.68
N LEU A 292 -18.74 -12.58 -5.57
CA LEU A 292 -20.10 -13.05 -5.87
C LEU A 292 -20.79 -13.63 -4.63
N ILE A 293 -20.08 -14.45 -3.84
CA ILE A 293 -20.58 -15.00 -2.59
C ILE A 293 -21.00 -13.88 -1.63
N GLU A 294 -20.16 -12.85 -1.45
CA GLU A 294 -20.44 -11.70 -0.58
C GLU A 294 -21.67 -10.92 -1.04
N ILE A 295 -21.81 -10.69 -2.33
CA ILE A 295 -22.98 -10.00 -2.91
C ILE A 295 -24.26 -10.81 -2.69
N TYR A 296 -24.25 -12.11 -2.98
CA TYR A 296 -25.42 -12.97 -2.81
C TYR A 296 -25.80 -13.13 -1.34
N GLU A 297 -24.83 -13.16 -0.42
CA GLU A 297 -25.10 -13.15 1.03
C GLU A 297 -25.79 -11.84 1.43
N LYS A 298 -25.28 -10.71 0.96
CA LYS A 298 -25.82 -9.37 1.26
C LYS A 298 -27.21 -9.12 0.66
N THR A 299 -27.46 -9.61 -0.55
CA THR A 299 -28.75 -9.46 -1.25
C THR A 299 -29.79 -10.49 -0.83
N GLY A 300 -29.38 -11.54 -0.10
CA GLY A 300 -30.27 -12.60 0.36
C GLY A 300 -30.66 -13.62 -0.71
N ASP A 301 -29.97 -13.66 -1.86
CA ASP A 301 -30.17 -14.69 -2.90
C ASP A 301 -29.55 -16.02 -2.46
N LYS A 302 -30.31 -16.76 -1.65
CA LYS A 302 -29.85 -18.06 -1.10
C LYS A 302 -29.52 -19.09 -2.17
N THR A 303 -30.19 -19.04 -3.32
CA THR A 303 -29.98 -20.01 -4.41
C THR A 303 -28.67 -19.74 -5.11
N ALA A 304 -28.40 -18.50 -5.51
CA ALA A 304 -27.15 -18.11 -6.14
C ALA A 304 -25.96 -18.25 -5.15
N TYR A 305 -26.15 -17.84 -3.90
CA TYR A 305 -25.17 -18.00 -2.81
C TYR A 305 -24.70 -19.46 -2.67
N LYS A 306 -25.66 -20.38 -2.53
CA LYS A 306 -25.34 -21.81 -2.39
C LYS A 306 -24.63 -22.36 -3.62
N LYS A 307 -25.12 -22.01 -4.82
CA LYS A 307 -24.51 -22.45 -6.08
C LYS A 307 -23.06 -21.96 -6.21
N GLU A 308 -22.82 -20.71 -5.87
CA GLU A 308 -21.47 -20.12 -5.96
C GLU A 308 -20.54 -20.67 -4.88
N LEU A 309 -21.02 -20.92 -3.65
CA LEU A 309 -20.25 -21.60 -2.60
C LEU A 309 -19.81 -23.00 -3.04
N VAL A 310 -20.73 -23.79 -3.58
CA VAL A 310 -20.40 -25.13 -4.10
C VAL A 310 -19.37 -25.04 -5.21
N TRP A 311 -19.56 -24.10 -6.15
CA TRP A 311 -18.60 -23.92 -7.23
C TRP A 311 -17.22 -23.54 -6.69
N ASN A 312 -17.13 -22.57 -5.78
CA ASN A 312 -15.87 -22.10 -5.18
C ASN A 312 -15.13 -23.22 -4.44
N ILE A 313 -15.83 -23.99 -3.59
CA ILE A 313 -15.25 -25.09 -2.81
C ILE A 313 -14.64 -26.18 -3.72
N PHE A 314 -15.27 -26.50 -4.85
CA PHE A 314 -14.87 -27.62 -5.67
C PHE A 314 -13.95 -27.26 -6.86
N HIS A 315 -13.78 -25.97 -7.19
CA HIS A 315 -13.00 -25.53 -8.34
C HIS A 315 -11.79 -24.64 -7.99
N CYS A 316 -11.80 -24.01 -6.79
CA CYS A 316 -10.73 -23.09 -6.40
C CYS A 316 -9.67 -23.69 -5.46
N GLY A 317 -9.66 -25.00 -5.20
CA GLY A 317 -8.58 -25.76 -4.56
C GLY A 317 -8.25 -25.46 -3.09
N GLN A 318 -8.61 -24.32 -2.55
CA GLN A 318 -8.35 -23.92 -1.15
C GLN A 318 -9.67 -23.68 -0.40
N SER A 319 -10.43 -24.71 -0.19
CA SER A 319 -11.65 -24.63 0.62
C SER A 319 -11.31 -24.79 2.10
N GLY A 320 -11.10 -23.68 2.79
CA GLY A 320 -10.97 -23.69 4.25
C GLY A 320 -12.25 -24.22 4.92
N LEU A 321 -12.09 -24.75 6.14
CA LEU A 321 -13.19 -25.25 6.97
C LEU A 321 -14.35 -24.24 7.08
N GLU A 322 -14.05 -22.95 7.09
CA GLU A 322 -15.04 -21.87 7.17
C GLU A 322 -16.07 -21.91 6.02
N ARG A 323 -15.60 -22.08 4.77
CA ARG A 323 -16.49 -22.16 3.59
C ARG A 323 -17.37 -23.40 3.61
N LEU A 324 -16.84 -24.53 4.06
CA LEU A 324 -17.62 -25.76 4.27
C LEU A 324 -18.70 -25.58 5.35
N LEU A 325 -18.39 -24.86 6.42
CA LEU A 325 -19.37 -24.56 7.47
C LEU A 325 -20.46 -23.59 6.98
N LYS A 326 -20.10 -22.62 6.13
CA LYS A 326 -21.08 -21.73 5.47
C LYS A 326 -22.00 -22.54 4.53
N LEU A 327 -21.44 -23.46 3.74
CA LEU A 327 -22.24 -24.34 2.86
C LEU A 327 -23.19 -25.23 3.68
N LYS A 328 -22.73 -25.83 4.76
CA LYS A 328 -23.54 -26.67 5.64
C LYS A 328 -24.80 -25.94 6.15
N LYS A 329 -24.66 -24.63 6.50
CA LYS A 329 -25.79 -23.82 7.00
C LYS A 329 -26.91 -23.62 5.99
N VAL A 330 -26.62 -23.69 4.70
CA VAL A 330 -27.59 -23.43 3.61
C VAL A 330 -28.04 -24.69 2.86
N CYS A 331 -27.54 -25.88 3.25
CA CYS A 331 -27.91 -27.16 2.68
C CYS A 331 -28.93 -27.89 3.53
N THR A 332 -29.77 -28.71 2.93
CA THR A 332 -30.48 -29.79 3.61
C THR A 332 -29.48 -30.86 4.06
N GLU A 333 -29.89 -31.71 5.00
CA GLU A 333 -29.03 -32.79 5.50
C GLU A 333 -28.59 -33.76 4.38
N GLN A 334 -29.49 -34.07 3.45
CA GLN A 334 -29.22 -34.93 2.33
C GLN A 334 -28.18 -34.31 1.36
N GLU A 335 -28.34 -33.03 1.02
CA GLU A 335 -27.39 -32.29 0.17
C GLU A 335 -26.02 -32.19 0.85
N TRP A 336 -25.99 -31.86 2.15
CA TRP A 336 -24.75 -31.76 2.90
C TRP A 336 -23.97 -33.07 2.90
N ASN A 337 -24.64 -34.21 3.13
CA ASN A 337 -23.98 -35.51 3.09
C ASN A 337 -23.34 -35.79 1.72
N GLY A 338 -24.03 -35.47 0.62
CA GLY A 338 -23.48 -35.60 -0.73
C GLY A 338 -22.27 -34.72 -0.98
N TYR A 339 -22.30 -33.45 -0.57
CA TYR A 339 -21.16 -32.53 -0.72
C TYR A 339 -19.97 -32.92 0.18
N ARG A 340 -20.25 -33.38 1.39
CA ARG A 340 -19.22 -33.87 2.32
C ARG A 340 -18.48 -35.09 1.76
N GLU A 341 -19.19 -36.08 1.24
CA GLU A 341 -18.59 -37.26 0.64
C GLU A 341 -17.73 -36.88 -0.58
N LYS A 342 -18.23 -35.99 -1.44
CA LYS A 342 -17.47 -35.48 -2.59
C LYS A 342 -16.18 -34.79 -2.16
N TYR A 343 -16.24 -33.93 -1.12
CA TYR A 343 -15.09 -33.22 -0.60
C TYR A 343 -14.02 -34.17 -0.01
N LEU A 344 -14.46 -35.13 0.82
CA LEU A 344 -13.54 -36.13 1.40
C LEU A 344 -12.92 -37.02 0.34
N GLY A 345 -13.66 -37.32 -0.74
CA GLY A 345 -13.16 -38.10 -1.88
C GLY A 345 -12.11 -37.33 -2.72
N GLN A 346 -12.13 -36.02 -2.73
CA GLN A 346 -11.11 -35.16 -3.37
C GLN A 346 -9.89 -34.96 -2.44
N ALA A 347 -10.10 -34.65 -1.17
CA ALA A 347 -9.03 -34.48 -0.17
C ALA A 347 -8.18 -35.74 0.06
N GLY A 348 -8.73 -36.94 -0.15
CA GLY A 348 -8.00 -38.20 -0.07
C GLY A 348 -7.20 -38.57 -1.34
N ARG A 349 -7.19 -37.71 -2.36
CA ARG A 349 -6.46 -37.92 -3.63
C ARG A 349 -5.31 -36.95 -3.83
N GLU A 350 -5.15 -35.97 -2.97
CA GLU A 350 -3.93 -35.14 -2.96
C GLU A 350 -2.82 -35.92 -2.26
N PRO A 351 -1.60 -36.03 -2.89
CA PRO A 351 -0.49 -36.82 -2.37
C PRO A 351 0.15 -36.20 -1.14
#